data_60a1c155ddc2663bdab65c5c5233ffce
#
_entry.id   60a1c155ddc2663bdab65c5c5233ffce
#
_cell.length_a   1.000
_cell.length_b   1.000
_cell.length_c   1.000
_cell.angle_alpha   90.00
_cell.angle_beta   90.00
_cell.angle_gamma   90.00
#
_symmetry.space_group_name_H-M   'P 1'
#
loop_
_entity.id
_entity.type
_entity.pdbx_description
1 polymer ?
#
loop_
_entity_poly.entity_id
_entity_poly.type
_entity_poly.pdbx_seq_one_letter_code
_entity_poly.pdbx_strand_id
1 'polypeptide(L)'
;IDDTEFITYQIEAQTPKKVRYSIFNRINTGGLSLNEQEIRQALNQEGLGVKFLENICSDPNFKKIVGISSKRMIDRELALRFIAFKLNNKEFNFNNMSDFLDESMENLDQIKNENKLIELKKELIETLIFSEDILGEKHRFSRSLAIKTKTKTLNRSLFDVITVCFSRIENKNLFLTKKELFLKNFIEIIQDERSEFSK
;
A
#
# COMPACT_ATOMS: atom_id res chain seq x y z
N ILE A 1 -28.64 20.45 -28.53
CA ILE A 1 -27.33 19.80 -28.17
C ILE A 1 -26.21 20.42 -29.00
N ASP A 2 -26.54 21.18 -30.04
CA ASP A 2 -25.54 21.69 -31.01
C ASP A 2 -24.75 22.91 -30.54
N ASP A 3 -25.09 23.51 -29.39
CA ASP A 3 -24.43 24.72 -28.83
C ASP A 3 -23.62 24.42 -27.54
N THR A 4 -23.14 23.21 -27.36
CA THR A 4 -22.34 22.91 -26.17
C THR A 4 -20.87 23.14 -26.47
N GLU A 5 -20.29 24.20 -25.90
CA GLU A 5 -18.86 24.47 -25.94
C GLU A 5 -18.12 23.59 -24.93
N PHE A 6 -17.08 22.90 -25.38
CA PHE A 6 -16.16 22.16 -24.53
C PHE A 6 -14.82 22.89 -24.42
N ILE A 7 -14.47 23.32 -23.22
CA ILE A 7 -13.12 23.84 -22.96
C ILE A 7 -12.23 22.66 -22.57
N THR A 8 -11.20 22.39 -23.36
CA THR A 8 -10.22 21.34 -23.09
C THR A 8 -8.88 21.97 -22.67
N TYR A 9 -8.30 21.43 -21.60
CA TYR A 9 -6.95 21.78 -21.17
C TYR A 9 -6.04 20.59 -21.43
N GLN A 10 -5.02 20.79 -22.26
CA GLN A 10 -4.01 19.77 -22.53
C GLN A 10 -2.76 20.04 -21.71
N ILE A 11 -2.34 19.06 -20.90
CA ILE A 11 -1.09 19.13 -20.16
C ILE A 11 0.00 18.50 -21.04
N GLU A 12 1.05 19.26 -21.32
CA GLU A 12 2.14 18.78 -22.15
C GLU A 12 2.97 17.70 -21.44
N ALA A 13 3.55 16.76 -22.23
CA ALA A 13 4.30 15.62 -21.69
C ALA A 13 5.54 16.04 -20.86
N GLN A 14 6.18 17.17 -21.20
CA GLN A 14 7.31 17.75 -20.50
C GLN A 14 6.95 18.46 -19.19
N THR A 15 5.66 18.64 -18.90
CA THR A 15 5.24 19.25 -17.62
C THR A 15 5.75 18.43 -16.44
N PRO A 16 6.45 19.04 -15.46
CA PRO A 16 6.94 18.31 -14.29
C PRO A 16 5.83 17.57 -13.57
N LYS A 17 6.09 16.33 -13.13
CA LYS A 17 5.07 15.46 -12.49
C LYS A 17 4.38 16.14 -11.30
N LYS A 18 5.11 16.86 -10.45
CA LYS A 18 4.54 17.62 -9.32
C LYS A 18 3.52 18.67 -9.77
N VAL A 19 3.76 19.31 -10.91
CA VAL A 19 2.82 20.29 -11.48
C VAL A 19 1.58 19.57 -12.02
N ARG A 20 1.77 18.46 -12.75
CA ARG A 20 0.65 17.62 -13.22
C ARG A 20 -0.21 17.15 -12.06
N TYR A 21 0.41 16.64 -10.98
CA TYR A 21 -0.27 16.22 -9.76
C TYR A 21 -1.09 17.37 -9.13
N SER A 22 -0.49 18.56 -9.01
CA SER A 22 -1.16 19.75 -8.48
C SER A 22 -2.36 20.17 -9.34
N ILE A 23 -2.23 20.11 -10.67
CA ILE A 23 -3.33 20.43 -11.60
C ILE A 23 -4.47 19.41 -11.42
N PHE A 24 -4.15 18.10 -11.40
CA PHE A 24 -5.14 17.06 -11.17
C PHE A 24 -5.89 17.23 -9.85
N ASN A 25 -5.17 17.52 -8.76
CA ASN A 25 -5.79 17.79 -7.46
C ASN A 25 -6.76 19.00 -7.51
N ARG A 26 -6.41 20.06 -8.24
CA ARG A 26 -7.25 21.25 -8.35
C ARG A 26 -8.50 21.03 -9.21
N ILE A 27 -8.37 20.29 -10.32
CA ILE A 27 -9.50 20.00 -11.21
C ILE A 27 -10.45 19.00 -10.53
N ASN A 28 -9.95 18.16 -9.66
CA ASN A 28 -10.68 17.09 -8.99
C ASN A 28 -11.67 17.57 -7.91
N THR A 29 -11.96 18.86 -7.85
CA THR A 29 -12.86 19.45 -6.83
C THR A 29 -14.35 19.44 -7.19
N GLY A 30 -14.70 19.02 -8.40
CA GLY A 30 -16.07 19.08 -8.94
C GLY A 30 -16.76 17.72 -9.05
N GLY A 31 -16.96 16.99 -7.94
CA GLY A 31 -17.62 15.69 -7.98
C GLY A 31 -17.07 14.70 -6.96
N LEU A 32 -17.06 13.40 -7.29
CA LEU A 32 -16.40 12.37 -6.46
C LEU A 32 -14.88 12.53 -6.64
N SER A 33 -14.23 13.19 -5.69
CA SER A 33 -12.79 13.45 -5.77
C SER A 33 -11.99 12.14 -5.82
N LEU A 34 -10.99 12.07 -6.72
CA LEU A 34 -10.02 10.97 -6.77
C LEU A 34 -9.13 11.02 -5.52
N ASN A 35 -8.78 9.86 -5.00
CA ASN A 35 -7.76 9.78 -3.95
C ASN A 35 -6.35 9.82 -4.56
N GLU A 36 -5.33 9.94 -3.70
CA GLU A 36 -3.93 10.03 -4.12
C GLU A 36 -3.48 8.84 -4.97
N GLN A 37 -3.94 7.62 -4.66
CA GLN A 37 -3.57 6.44 -5.43
C GLN A 37 -4.23 6.41 -6.82
N GLU A 38 -5.47 6.86 -6.93
CA GLU A 38 -6.16 7.00 -8.21
C GLU A 38 -5.47 8.04 -9.10
N ILE A 39 -5.04 9.16 -8.53
CA ILE A 39 -4.26 10.18 -9.25
C ILE A 39 -2.89 9.61 -9.67
N ARG A 40 -2.19 8.93 -8.76
CA ARG A 40 -0.91 8.27 -9.04
C ARG A 40 -1.02 7.28 -10.19
N GLN A 41 -2.06 6.48 -10.18
CA GLN A 41 -2.35 5.53 -11.25
C GLN A 41 -2.62 6.23 -12.59
N ALA A 42 -3.45 7.27 -12.61
CA ALA A 42 -3.78 8.01 -13.82
C ALA A 42 -2.54 8.68 -14.45
N LEU A 43 -1.66 9.24 -13.62
CA LEU A 43 -0.43 9.91 -14.09
C LEU A 43 0.65 8.95 -14.60
N ASN A 44 0.59 7.67 -14.24
CA ASN A 44 1.56 6.64 -14.62
C ASN A 44 0.90 5.48 -15.39
N GLN A 45 -0.22 5.70 -16.04
CA GLN A 45 -1.09 4.67 -16.61
C GLN A 45 -0.36 3.66 -17.53
N GLU A 46 0.63 4.10 -18.29
CA GLU A 46 1.41 3.24 -19.19
C GLU A 46 2.66 2.65 -18.54
N GLY A 47 2.95 3.03 -17.29
CA GLY A 47 4.15 2.62 -16.56
C GLY A 47 4.16 1.12 -16.21
N LEU A 48 5.37 0.57 -16.08
CA LEU A 48 5.58 -0.81 -15.61
C LEU A 48 5.07 -0.99 -14.19
N GLY A 49 5.22 0.03 -13.34
CA GLY A 49 4.77 0.01 -11.95
C GLY A 49 3.27 -0.22 -11.84
N VAL A 50 2.46 0.44 -12.68
CA VAL A 50 1.00 0.23 -12.70
C VAL A 50 0.66 -1.21 -13.02
N LYS A 51 1.23 -1.77 -14.10
CA LYS A 51 1.01 -3.16 -14.51
C LYS A 51 1.48 -4.15 -13.45
N PHE A 52 2.59 -3.83 -12.80
CA PHE A 52 3.14 -4.66 -11.72
C PHE A 52 2.22 -4.69 -10.50
N LEU A 53 1.71 -3.53 -10.05
CA LEU A 53 0.74 -3.47 -8.96
C LEU A 53 -0.57 -4.19 -9.30
N GLU A 54 -1.05 -4.10 -10.53
CA GLU A 54 -2.21 -4.86 -11.01
C GLU A 54 -1.96 -6.38 -10.95
N ASN A 55 -0.78 -6.81 -11.36
CA ASN A 55 -0.37 -8.21 -11.28
C ASN A 55 -0.31 -8.72 -9.83
N ILE A 56 0.18 -7.91 -8.87
CA ILE A 56 0.13 -8.24 -7.43
C ILE A 56 -1.32 -8.34 -6.95
N CYS A 57 -2.12 -7.32 -7.23
CA CYS A 57 -3.51 -7.25 -6.75
C CYS A 57 -4.42 -8.31 -7.38
N SER A 58 -4.03 -8.88 -8.53
CA SER A 58 -4.75 -10.01 -9.16
C SER A 58 -4.46 -11.35 -8.50
N ASP A 59 -3.39 -11.47 -7.70
CA ASP A 59 -3.01 -12.70 -7.03
C ASP A 59 -4.10 -13.18 -6.05
N PRO A 60 -4.48 -14.47 -6.09
CA PRO A 60 -5.55 -15.01 -5.22
C PRO A 60 -5.25 -14.86 -3.72
N ASN A 61 -3.99 -15.07 -3.31
CA ASN A 61 -3.59 -14.93 -1.90
C ASN A 61 -3.64 -13.48 -1.45
N PHE A 62 -3.19 -12.55 -2.32
CA PHE A 62 -3.29 -11.13 -2.04
C PHE A 62 -4.75 -10.72 -1.83
N LYS A 63 -5.65 -11.08 -2.77
CA LYS A 63 -7.09 -10.79 -2.67
C LYS A 63 -7.72 -11.39 -1.41
N LYS A 64 -7.41 -12.65 -1.11
CA LYS A 64 -7.92 -13.34 0.07
C LYS A 64 -7.46 -12.66 1.35
N ILE A 65 -6.16 -12.40 1.48
CA ILE A 65 -5.56 -11.93 2.74
C ILE A 65 -5.79 -10.45 2.96
N VAL A 66 -5.64 -9.62 1.96
CA VAL A 66 -5.89 -8.17 2.09
C VAL A 66 -7.39 -7.89 2.20
N GLY A 67 -8.23 -8.61 1.46
CA GLY A 67 -9.68 -8.63 1.62
C GLY A 67 -10.37 -7.29 1.39
N ILE A 68 -9.75 -6.39 0.63
CA ILE A 68 -10.26 -5.06 0.32
C ILE A 68 -10.80 -5.04 -1.11
N SER A 69 -11.91 -4.33 -1.31
CA SER A 69 -12.41 -4.03 -2.64
C SER A 69 -11.40 -3.18 -3.42
N SER A 70 -11.17 -3.51 -4.69
CA SER A 70 -10.36 -2.71 -5.61
C SER A 70 -10.97 -1.34 -5.93
N LYS A 71 -12.21 -1.08 -5.47
CA LYS A 71 -12.81 0.25 -5.55
C LYS A 71 -11.89 1.25 -4.85
N ARG A 72 -11.57 2.34 -5.51
CA ARG A 72 -10.67 3.38 -4.98
C ARG A 72 -9.19 2.97 -4.92
N MET A 73 -8.78 1.85 -5.54
CA MET A 73 -7.38 1.41 -5.69
C MET A 73 -6.59 1.32 -4.36
N ILE A 74 -7.27 1.08 -3.23
CA ILE A 74 -6.62 0.95 -1.92
C ILE A 74 -5.75 -0.31 -1.87
N ASP A 75 -6.14 -1.36 -2.55
CA ASP A 75 -5.36 -2.59 -2.73
C ASP A 75 -4.00 -2.29 -3.39
N ARG A 76 -3.99 -1.48 -4.45
CA ARG A 76 -2.76 -1.05 -5.13
C ARG A 76 -1.89 -0.13 -4.27
N GLU A 77 -2.51 0.75 -3.48
CA GLU A 77 -1.78 1.57 -2.50
C GLU A 77 -1.04 0.68 -1.50
N LEU A 78 -1.69 -0.35 -0.94
CA LEU A 78 -1.08 -1.25 0.03
C LEU A 78 0.08 -2.05 -0.59
N ALA A 79 -0.09 -2.56 -1.81
CA ALA A 79 0.99 -3.22 -2.53
C ALA A 79 2.18 -2.27 -2.74
N LEU A 80 1.91 -1.04 -3.18
CA LEU A 80 2.94 -0.03 -3.39
C LEU A 80 3.64 0.35 -2.09
N ARG A 81 2.93 0.46 -0.96
CA ARG A 81 3.52 0.76 0.35
C ARG A 81 4.56 -0.28 0.74
N PHE A 82 4.23 -1.57 0.64
CA PHE A 82 5.21 -2.63 0.90
C PHE A 82 6.44 -2.53 0.00
N ILE A 83 6.22 -2.37 -1.31
CA ILE A 83 7.31 -2.25 -2.29
C ILE A 83 8.18 -1.03 -2.01
N ALA A 84 7.55 0.11 -1.66
CA ALA A 84 8.26 1.33 -1.32
C ALA A 84 9.23 1.12 -0.14
N PHE A 85 8.77 0.50 0.92
CA PHE A 85 9.61 0.18 2.08
C PHE A 85 10.71 -0.86 1.77
N LYS A 86 10.47 -1.76 0.81
CA LYS A 86 11.49 -2.75 0.38
C LYS A 86 12.56 -2.14 -0.52
N LEU A 87 12.19 -1.22 -1.42
CA LEU A 87 13.13 -0.57 -2.32
C LEU A 87 13.99 0.46 -1.59
N ASN A 88 13.42 1.17 -0.60
CA ASN A 88 14.11 2.22 0.17
C ASN A 88 14.62 1.68 1.51
N ASN A 89 15.40 0.61 1.48
CA ASN A 89 15.88 -0.17 2.64
C ASN A 89 16.79 0.62 3.62
N LYS A 90 17.04 1.90 3.36
CA LYS A 90 17.88 2.79 4.17
C LYS A 90 16.99 3.89 4.76
N GLU A 91 17.10 4.09 6.07
CA GLU A 91 16.53 5.19 6.84
C GLU A 91 15.21 5.77 6.30
N PHE A 92 14.10 5.44 6.95
CA PHE A 92 12.76 5.96 6.62
C PHE A 92 12.71 7.49 6.79
N ASN A 93 13.44 8.21 5.96
CA ASN A 93 13.50 9.67 5.99
C ASN A 93 12.65 10.23 4.83
N PHE A 94 11.34 10.25 5.04
CA PHE A 94 10.40 10.88 4.13
C PHE A 94 9.55 11.92 4.87
N ASN A 95 9.29 13.06 4.24
CA ASN A 95 8.51 14.14 4.84
C ASN A 95 7.02 13.77 4.99
N ASN A 96 6.49 13.06 4.00
CA ASN A 96 5.12 12.55 4.02
C ASN A 96 5.01 11.27 3.16
N MET A 97 3.97 10.49 3.45
CA MET A 97 3.75 9.20 2.78
C MET A 97 3.42 9.36 1.29
N SER A 98 2.75 10.44 0.89
CA SER A 98 2.38 10.65 -0.51
C SER A 98 3.60 10.81 -1.40
N ASP A 99 4.52 11.70 -1.03
CA ASP A 99 5.77 11.93 -1.77
C ASP A 99 6.62 10.65 -1.83
N PHE A 100 6.67 9.90 -0.73
CA PHE A 100 7.39 8.63 -0.65
C PHE A 100 6.84 7.59 -1.63
N LEU A 101 5.51 7.50 -1.75
CA LEU A 101 4.87 6.57 -2.68
C LEU A 101 4.99 7.05 -4.14
N ASP A 102 4.99 8.36 -4.38
CA ASP A 102 5.19 8.93 -5.71
C ASP A 102 6.59 8.62 -6.23
N GLU A 103 7.62 8.84 -5.41
CA GLU A 103 9.00 8.50 -5.73
C GLU A 103 9.17 6.99 -5.95
N SER A 104 8.53 6.18 -5.09
CA SER A 104 8.60 4.73 -5.21
C SER A 104 7.94 4.20 -6.49
N MET A 105 6.88 4.85 -6.95
CA MET A 105 6.25 4.53 -8.23
C MET A 105 7.18 4.84 -9.41
N GLU A 106 7.90 5.96 -9.35
CA GLU A 106 8.91 6.30 -10.35
C GLU A 106 10.07 5.31 -10.37
N ASN A 107 10.53 4.90 -9.19
CA ASN A 107 11.58 3.89 -9.05
C ASN A 107 11.14 2.53 -9.62
N LEU A 108 9.87 2.15 -9.42
CA LEU A 108 9.31 0.93 -10.01
C LEU A 108 9.32 0.96 -11.53
N ASP A 109 8.96 2.08 -12.14
CA ASP A 109 8.95 2.26 -13.60
C ASP A 109 10.34 2.12 -14.22
N GLN A 110 11.41 2.33 -13.44
CA GLN A 110 12.80 2.23 -13.87
C GLN A 110 13.39 0.82 -13.71
N ILE A 111 12.70 -0.10 -13.03
CA ILE A 111 13.20 -1.47 -12.83
C ILE A 111 13.12 -2.25 -14.15
N LYS A 112 14.26 -2.41 -14.81
CA LYS A 112 14.39 -3.20 -16.04
C LYS A 112 14.53 -4.71 -15.79
N ASN A 113 14.88 -5.10 -14.58
CA ASN A 113 15.11 -6.49 -14.21
C ASN A 113 13.80 -7.16 -13.78
N GLU A 114 13.21 -7.95 -14.65
CA GLU A 114 11.96 -8.69 -14.38
C GLU A 114 12.09 -9.63 -13.19
N ASN A 115 13.24 -10.29 -12.99
CA ASN A 115 13.46 -11.18 -11.85
C ASN A 115 13.30 -10.44 -10.54
N LYS A 116 13.74 -9.18 -10.45
CA LYS A 116 13.55 -8.35 -9.26
C LYS A 116 12.08 -8.08 -8.97
N LEU A 117 11.26 -7.87 -9.99
CA LEU A 117 9.81 -7.70 -9.82
C LEU A 117 9.15 -9.00 -9.34
N ILE A 118 9.57 -10.14 -9.92
CA ILE A 118 9.07 -11.47 -9.49
C ILE A 118 9.41 -11.72 -8.03
N GLU A 119 10.64 -11.44 -7.61
CA GLU A 119 11.10 -11.59 -6.22
C GLU A 119 10.31 -10.69 -5.26
N LEU A 120 10.11 -9.41 -5.61
CA LEU A 120 9.33 -8.48 -4.80
C LEU A 120 7.88 -8.93 -4.62
N LYS A 121 7.23 -9.39 -5.69
CA LYS A 121 5.88 -9.95 -5.61
C LYS A 121 5.86 -11.19 -4.72
N LYS A 122 6.77 -12.14 -4.96
CA LYS A 122 6.88 -13.38 -4.18
C LYS A 122 7.05 -13.08 -2.70
N GLU A 123 7.96 -12.18 -2.36
CA GLU A 123 8.22 -11.79 -0.97
C GLU A 123 6.99 -11.18 -0.30
N LEU A 124 6.26 -10.31 -1.00
CA LEU A 124 5.01 -9.75 -0.48
C LEU A 124 3.98 -10.87 -0.21
N ILE A 125 3.75 -11.76 -1.17
CA ILE A 125 2.75 -12.83 -1.03
C ILE A 125 3.11 -13.77 0.12
N GLU A 126 4.38 -14.20 0.21
CA GLU A 126 4.87 -15.04 1.31
C GLU A 126 4.76 -14.35 2.67
N THR A 127 4.98 -13.03 2.71
CA THR A 127 4.82 -12.23 3.93
C THR A 127 3.37 -12.13 4.35
N LEU A 128 2.44 -11.96 3.40
CA LEU A 128 1.01 -11.92 3.66
C LEU A 128 0.51 -13.27 4.20
N ILE A 129 0.93 -14.38 3.59
CA ILE A 129 0.58 -15.73 4.06
C ILE A 129 1.10 -15.92 5.50
N PHE A 130 2.35 -15.58 5.74
CA PHE A 130 2.93 -15.66 7.08
C PHE A 130 2.21 -14.76 8.10
N SER A 131 1.76 -13.57 7.66
CA SER A 131 0.95 -12.69 8.50
C SER A 131 -0.40 -13.31 8.87
N GLU A 132 -1.05 -14.03 7.94
CA GLU A 132 -2.29 -14.76 8.20
C GLU A 132 -2.07 -15.89 9.22
N ASP A 133 -0.97 -16.62 9.12
CA ASP A 133 -0.60 -17.70 10.07
C ASP A 133 -0.41 -17.16 11.50
N ILE A 134 0.13 -15.95 11.64
CA ILE A 134 0.37 -15.32 12.95
C ILE A 134 -0.88 -14.65 13.48
N LEU A 135 -1.52 -13.78 12.69
CA LEU A 135 -2.60 -12.92 13.15
C LEU A 135 -4.00 -13.54 13.00
N GLY A 136 -4.12 -14.60 12.19
CA GLY A 136 -5.38 -15.26 11.86
C GLY A 136 -6.21 -14.49 10.83
N GLU A 137 -7.22 -15.16 10.28
CA GLU A 137 -8.05 -14.61 9.20
C GLU A 137 -8.92 -13.43 9.62
N LYS A 138 -9.34 -13.37 10.88
CA LYS A 138 -10.38 -12.43 11.36
C LYS A 138 -9.85 -11.03 11.65
N HIS A 139 -8.57 -10.88 11.89
CA HIS A 139 -7.97 -9.66 12.45
C HIS A 139 -6.95 -8.98 11.55
N ARG A 140 -6.95 -9.35 10.29
CA ARG A 140 -5.99 -8.88 9.29
C ARG A 140 -5.77 -7.39 9.37
N PHE A 141 -4.58 -6.98 9.75
CA PHE A 141 -4.13 -5.57 9.74
C PHE A 141 -5.16 -4.59 10.34
N SER A 142 -5.99 -5.03 11.29
CA SER A 142 -7.01 -4.22 11.93
C SER A 142 -6.75 -4.10 13.42
N ARG A 143 -7.07 -2.95 13.98
CA ARG A 143 -7.07 -2.74 15.43
C ARG A 143 -8.00 -3.69 16.19
N SER A 144 -8.93 -4.34 15.50
CA SER A 144 -9.80 -5.36 16.09
C SER A 144 -9.04 -6.59 16.63
N LEU A 145 -7.75 -6.74 16.30
CA LEU A 145 -6.86 -7.71 16.94
C LEU A 145 -6.73 -7.49 18.45
N ALA A 146 -6.67 -6.23 18.87
CA ALA A 146 -6.42 -5.85 20.25
C ALA A 146 -7.62 -5.19 20.96
N ILE A 147 -8.52 -4.58 20.20
CA ILE A 147 -9.63 -3.79 20.72
C ILE A 147 -10.94 -4.32 20.15
N LYS A 148 -11.95 -4.55 20.99
CA LYS A 148 -13.30 -4.90 20.53
C LYS A 148 -13.91 -3.74 19.76
N THR A 149 -13.78 -3.76 18.44
CA THR A 149 -14.41 -2.79 17.55
C THR A 149 -15.52 -3.44 16.75
N LYS A 150 -16.56 -2.67 16.41
CA LYS A 150 -17.65 -3.14 15.52
C LYS A 150 -17.17 -3.27 14.07
N THR A 151 -16.16 -2.50 13.68
CA THR A 151 -15.62 -2.46 12.33
C THR A 151 -14.25 -3.09 12.27
N LYS A 152 -14.02 -3.93 11.25
CA LYS A 152 -12.72 -4.54 10.94
C LYS A 152 -12.03 -3.75 9.83
N THR A 153 -11.98 -2.43 9.99
CA THR A 153 -11.33 -1.58 9.01
C THR A 153 -9.83 -1.83 9.00
N LEU A 154 -9.26 -2.02 7.84
CA LEU A 154 -7.82 -2.15 7.68
C LEU A 154 -7.13 -0.83 8.10
N ASN A 155 -6.12 -0.97 8.94
CA ASN A 155 -5.25 0.13 9.34
C ASN A 155 -3.95 0.06 8.52
N ARG A 156 -3.68 1.11 7.73
CA ARG A 156 -2.51 1.17 6.84
C ARG A 156 -1.19 1.10 7.59
N SER A 157 -1.10 1.77 8.74
CA SER A 157 0.12 1.77 9.57
C SER A 157 0.41 0.38 10.13
N LEU A 158 -0.63 -0.35 10.59
CA LEU A 158 -0.47 -1.75 11.01
C LEU A 158 -0.05 -2.64 9.84
N PHE A 159 -0.62 -2.43 8.65
CA PHE A 159 -0.22 -3.17 7.46
C PHE A 159 1.27 -2.94 7.16
N ASP A 160 1.73 -1.69 7.14
CA ASP A 160 3.12 -1.34 6.87
C ASP A 160 4.07 -2.00 7.88
N VAL A 161 3.83 -1.80 9.17
CA VAL A 161 4.70 -2.33 10.23
C VAL A 161 4.74 -3.85 10.19
N ILE A 162 3.58 -4.51 10.11
CA ILE A 162 3.52 -5.97 10.10
C ILE A 162 4.22 -6.54 8.87
N THR A 163 3.90 -6.05 7.69
CA THR A 163 4.47 -6.62 6.46
C THR A 163 5.97 -6.34 6.35
N VAL A 164 6.43 -5.15 6.72
CA VAL A 164 7.87 -4.82 6.70
C VAL A 164 8.64 -5.63 7.74
N CYS A 165 8.14 -5.71 8.99
CA CYS A 165 8.81 -6.50 10.03
C CYS A 165 8.83 -8.00 9.69
N PHE A 166 7.71 -8.55 9.22
CA PHE A 166 7.60 -9.98 8.93
C PHE A 166 8.42 -10.39 7.69
N SER A 167 8.57 -9.50 6.71
CA SER A 167 9.46 -9.76 5.57
C SER A 167 10.94 -9.87 5.95
N ARG A 168 11.33 -9.33 7.10
CA ARG A 168 12.72 -9.39 7.62
C ARG A 168 13.01 -10.57 8.53
N ILE A 169 12.00 -11.38 8.83
CA ILE A 169 12.20 -12.57 9.70
C ILE A 169 12.87 -13.66 8.89
N GLU A 170 14.12 -13.97 9.21
CA GLU A 170 14.89 -15.01 8.55
C GLU A 170 14.39 -16.42 8.90
N ASN A 171 14.11 -16.68 10.19
CA ASN A 171 13.65 -18.00 10.64
C ASN A 171 12.17 -17.95 11.05
N LYS A 172 11.30 -18.08 10.04
CA LYS A 172 9.84 -18.09 10.23
C LYS A 172 9.36 -19.23 11.14
N ASN A 173 9.99 -20.41 11.06
CA ASN A 173 9.62 -21.56 11.91
C ASN A 173 9.88 -21.29 13.39
N LEU A 174 11.05 -20.71 13.71
CA LEU A 174 11.36 -20.32 15.09
C LEU A 174 10.40 -19.22 15.57
N PHE A 175 10.01 -18.28 14.72
CA PHE A 175 9.06 -17.24 15.09
C PHE A 175 7.69 -17.84 15.41
N LEU A 176 7.23 -18.83 14.65
CA LEU A 176 5.96 -19.53 14.91
C LEU A 176 5.91 -20.17 16.30
N THR A 177 7.03 -20.68 16.81
CA THR A 177 7.08 -21.24 18.19
C THR A 177 6.87 -20.16 19.27
N LYS A 178 7.11 -18.89 18.94
CA LYS A 178 6.95 -17.74 19.84
C LYS A 178 5.70 -16.90 19.53
N LYS A 179 4.81 -17.39 18.68
CA LYS A 179 3.62 -16.69 18.21
C LYS A 179 2.79 -16.11 19.35
N GLU A 180 2.49 -16.91 20.37
CA GLU A 180 1.65 -16.47 21.51
C GLU A 180 2.28 -15.31 22.28
N LEU A 181 3.60 -15.38 22.51
CA LEU A 181 4.34 -14.31 23.18
C LEU A 181 4.33 -13.02 22.32
N PHE A 182 4.54 -13.17 21.01
CA PHE A 182 4.46 -12.06 20.09
C PHE A 182 3.07 -11.40 20.11
N LEU A 183 2.01 -12.20 19.99
CA LEU A 183 0.63 -11.68 19.98
C LEU A 183 0.30 -10.95 21.27
N LYS A 184 0.69 -11.49 22.43
CA LYS A 184 0.48 -10.83 23.72
C LYS A 184 1.14 -9.44 23.74
N ASN A 185 2.43 -9.36 23.43
CA ASN A 185 3.16 -8.09 23.45
C ASN A 185 2.64 -7.10 22.39
N PHE A 186 2.27 -7.62 21.21
CA PHE A 186 1.75 -6.79 20.12
C PHE A 186 0.39 -6.19 20.45
N ILE A 187 -0.49 -6.96 21.11
CA ILE A 187 -1.78 -6.47 21.60
C ILE A 187 -1.58 -5.38 22.63
N GLU A 188 -0.65 -5.53 23.58
CA GLU A 188 -0.32 -4.52 24.58
C GLU A 188 0.12 -3.21 23.93
N ILE A 189 0.97 -3.29 22.87
CA ILE A 189 1.40 -2.10 22.12
C ILE A 189 0.24 -1.39 21.43
N ILE A 190 -0.69 -2.15 20.80
CA ILE A 190 -1.85 -1.55 20.14
C ILE A 190 -2.83 -0.92 21.14
N GLN A 191 -2.93 -1.48 22.36
CA GLN A 191 -3.83 -0.99 23.41
C GLN A 191 -3.27 0.23 24.15
N ASP A 192 -1.97 0.47 24.11
CA ASP A 192 -1.38 1.66 24.73
C ASP A 192 -1.90 2.92 24.02
N GLU A 193 -2.65 3.76 24.73
CA GLU A 193 -3.22 5.01 24.20
C GLU A 193 -2.16 6.00 23.73
N ARG A 194 -0.91 5.85 24.18
CA ARG A 194 0.23 6.65 23.73
C ARG A 194 0.83 6.15 22.42
N SER A 195 0.46 4.95 21.98
CA SER A 195 0.95 4.39 20.72
C SER A 195 0.34 5.12 19.52
N GLU A 196 1.13 5.33 18.48
CA GLU A 196 0.65 5.92 17.22
C GLU A 196 -0.43 5.07 16.53
N PHE A 197 -0.57 3.81 16.92
CA PHE A 197 -1.63 2.91 16.44
C PHE A 197 -2.97 3.13 17.16
N SER A 198 -3.00 3.92 18.22
CA SER A 198 -4.21 4.19 19.00
C SER A 198 -5.08 5.32 18.43
N LYS A 199 -4.55 6.10 17.48
CA LYS A 199 -5.21 7.25 16.84
C LYS A 199 -6.03 6.89 15.60
#